data_cd8195977f6b6c87e7c4970556dbf106
#
_entry.id   cd8195977f6b6c87e7c4970556dbf106
#
_cell.length_a   1.000
_cell.length_b   1.000
_cell.length_c   1.000
_cell.angle_alpha   90.00
_cell.angle_beta   90.00
_cell.angle_gamma   90.00
#
_symmetry.space_group_name_H-M   'P 1'
#
loop_
_entity.id
_entity.type
_entity.pdbx_description
1 polymer ?
#
loop_
_entity_poly.entity_id
_entity_poly.type
_entity_poly.pdbx_seq_one_letter_code
_entity_poly.pdbx_strand_id
1 'polypeptide(L)'
;MYTLDGHLRYGVPDDKIWDSIAGRYTEIAKSLGLSIDIDAELRAFAKTLGKNTDQSLLVSRGEYFCARLMSAYLGFAFVDAADVIRFSFDGRLDLETSARLVREAFDSHGSLVVPGFYGAYPNGDIHLFSRGGSDITGSYLARFLNAEIYENWTDVSGIYSADPRLAKNPKPIERITYEELRELSYMGANVLHEDSILPVQDCGIAINIRNTNEPDNDGTVITRDAGEGTPVTGIAGKKGFISFVIHKKHMSGEIGFLRKVLTVFEGYGINVEHIPTGMDVISVIVLEEQAARHVHAIISEIESTLGAQVTVDRNLSLIAIVGRNMAGRYGISASVFGIFGQNGINIKVIVQSPDELNIIVGIDAEHHERAIGCLYDGLCTAGLL
;
A
#
# COMPACT_ATOMS: atom_id res chain seq x y z
N MET A 1 9.05 19.85 -7.10
CA MET A 1 9.59 20.28 -5.78
C MET A 1 10.91 19.59 -5.42
N TYR A 2 11.05 18.26 -5.47
CA TYR A 2 12.33 17.58 -5.15
C TYR A 2 13.52 18.00 -6.01
N THR A 3 13.33 18.21 -7.31
CA THR A 3 14.39 18.72 -8.19
C THR A 3 14.82 20.13 -7.79
N LEU A 4 13.85 20.97 -7.40
CA LEU A 4 14.11 22.31 -6.91
C LEU A 4 14.92 22.30 -5.60
N ASP A 5 14.58 21.40 -4.66
CA ASP A 5 15.35 21.21 -3.42
C ASP A 5 16.83 20.91 -3.71
N GLY A 6 17.09 19.97 -4.63
CA GLY A 6 18.45 19.65 -5.04
C GLY A 6 19.21 20.88 -5.60
N HIS A 7 18.57 21.67 -6.46
CA HIS A 7 19.18 22.88 -7.03
C HIS A 7 19.48 23.93 -5.95
N LEU A 8 18.54 24.18 -5.04
CA LEU A 8 18.74 25.13 -3.93
C LEU A 8 19.91 24.71 -3.03
N ARG A 9 20.00 23.43 -2.65
CA ARG A 9 21.07 22.91 -1.77
C ARG A 9 22.45 23.01 -2.39
N TYR A 10 22.57 22.71 -3.67
CA TYR A 10 23.85 22.69 -4.37
C TYR A 10 24.19 24.02 -5.05
N GLY A 11 23.33 25.04 -4.92
CA GLY A 11 23.55 26.37 -5.51
C GLY A 11 23.53 26.36 -7.04
N VAL A 12 22.78 25.43 -7.64
CA VAL A 12 22.56 25.38 -9.09
C VAL A 12 21.44 26.37 -9.44
N PRO A 13 21.52 27.10 -10.59
CA PRO A 13 20.43 27.98 -11.00
C PRO A 13 19.10 27.26 -11.08
N ASP A 14 18.06 27.80 -10.46
CA ASP A 14 16.76 27.19 -10.24
C ASP A 14 15.59 27.94 -10.91
N ASP A 15 15.85 29.11 -11.47
CA ASP A 15 14.82 29.98 -12.06
C ASP A 15 13.92 29.23 -13.04
N LYS A 16 14.51 28.45 -13.95
CA LYS A 16 13.73 27.68 -14.95
C LYS A 16 12.84 26.59 -14.33
N ILE A 17 13.28 25.99 -13.25
CA ILE A 17 12.50 24.96 -12.55
C ILE A 17 11.34 25.64 -11.82
N TRP A 18 11.64 26.73 -11.12
CA TRP A 18 10.61 27.52 -10.45
C TRP A 18 9.59 28.08 -11.42
N ASP A 19 10.02 28.68 -12.53
CA ASP A 19 9.12 29.22 -13.57
C ASP A 19 8.22 28.13 -14.15
N SER A 20 8.75 26.93 -14.36
CA SER A 20 7.96 25.79 -14.83
C SER A 20 6.89 25.37 -13.82
N ILE A 21 7.25 25.35 -12.52
CA ILE A 21 6.30 25.02 -11.43
C ILE A 21 5.23 26.11 -11.33
N ALA A 22 5.63 27.36 -11.20
CA ALA A 22 4.73 28.50 -11.05
C ALA A 22 3.81 28.65 -12.29
N GLY A 23 4.40 28.51 -13.48
CA GLY A 23 3.67 28.58 -14.74
C GLY A 23 2.53 27.57 -14.82
N ARG A 24 2.73 26.35 -14.32
CA ARG A 24 1.69 25.31 -14.30
C ARG A 24 0.48 25.70 -13.44
N TYR A 25 0.68 26.20 -12.23
CA TYR A 25 -0.43 26.64 -11.36
C TYR A 25 -1.15 27.86 -11.94
N THR A 26 -0.39 28.82 -12.48
CA THR A 26 -0.96 30.00 -13.14
C THR A 26 -1.81 29.62 -14.37
N GLU A 27 -1.32 28.69 -15.20
CA GLU A 27 -2.06 28.18 -16.38
C GLU A 27 -3.36 27.49 -15.97
N ILE A 28 -3.34 26.64 -14.93
CA ILE A 28 -4.54 25.99 -14.40
C ILE A 28 -5.54 27.06 -13.90
N ALA A 29 -5.09 28.02 -13.09
CA ALA A 29 -5.95 29.09 -12.59
C ALA A 29 -6.63 29.87 -13.72
N LYS A 30 -5.87 30.22 -14.76
CA LYS A 30 -6.38 30.93 -15.94
C LYS A 30 -7.36 30.10 -16.77
N SER A 31 -7.02 28.83 -17.02
CA SER A 31 -7.85 27.92 -17.83
C SER A 31 -9.20 27.65 -17.17
N LEU A 32 -9.25 27.61 -15.85
CA LEU A 32 -10.47 27.41 -15.06
C LEU A 32 -11.18 28.74 -14.70
N GLY A 33 -10.62 29.89 -15.05
CA GLY A 33 -11.20 31.19 -14.74
C GLY A 33 -11.30 31.50 -13.25
N LEU A 34 -10.34 31.02 -12.45
CA LEU A 34 -10.37 31.18 -10.99
C LEU A 34 -10.06 32.62 -10.56
N SER A 35 -10.77 33.09 -9.55
CA SER A 35 -10.59 34.45 -8.99
C SER A 35 -9.46 34.56 -7.95
N ILE A 36 -8.59 33.57 -7.83
CA ILE A 36 -7.45 33.56 -6.93
C ILE A 36 -6.21 34.22 -7.58
N ASP A 37 -5.50 35.07 -6.87
CA ASP A 37 -4.17 35.55 -7.29
C ASP A 37 -3.07 34.59 -6.87
N ILE A 38 -3.07 33.43 -7.53
CA ILE A 38 -2.07 32.38 -7.25
C ILE A 38 -0.65 32.85 -7.58
N ASP A 39 -0.49 33.77 -8.54
CA ASP A 39 0.80 34.35 -8.90
C ASP A 39 1.40 35.16 -7.76
N ALA A 40 0.60 35.92 -7.02
CA ALA A 40 1.07 36.65 -5.85
C ALA A 40 1.52 35.68 -4.74
N GLU A 41 0.77 34.62 -4.49
CA GLU A 41 1.13 33.59 -3.49
C GLU A 41 2.43 32.87 -3.88
N LEU A 42 2.57 32.46 -5.14
CA LEU A 42 3.78 31.82 -5.65
C LEU A 42 5.00 32.73 -5.55
N ARG A 43 4.86 34.00 -5.96
CA ARG A 43 5.94 34.99 -5.83
C ARG A 43 6.31 35.28 -4.36
N ALA A 44 5.34 35.30 -3.47
CA ALA A 44 5.60 35.49 -2.05
C ALA A 44 6.40 34.29 -1.49
N PHE A 45 6.03 33.08 -1.84
CA PHE A 45 6.76 31.89 -1.44
C PHE A 45 8.16 31.83 -2.06
N ALA A 46 8.32 32.16 -3.34
CA ALA A 46 9.63 32.20 -4.01
C ALA A 46 10.66 33.06 -3.27
N LYS A 47 10.23 34.18 -2.65
CA LYS A 47 11.11 35.05 -1.87
C LYS A 47 11.64 34.43 -0.58
N THR A 48 11.00 33.35 -0.11
CA THR A 48 11.44 32.61 1.10
C THR A 48 12.41 31.48 0.77
N LEU A 49 12.57 31.15 -0.52
CA LEU A 49 13.45 30.09 -0.96
C LEU A 49 14.91 30.45 -0.84
N GLY A 50 15.71 29.51 -0.38
CA GLY A 50 17.15 29.65 -0.26
C GLY A 50 17.82 28.32 0.06
N LYS A 51 19.14 28.35 0.17
CA LYS A 51 19.98 27.16 0.39
C LYS A 51 19.59 26.38 1.66
N ASN A 52 19.02 27.05 2.66
CA ASN A 52 18.63 26.45 3.94
C ASN A 52 17.11 26.21 4.03
N THR A 53 16.38 26.29 2.92
CA THR A 53 14.94 25.96 2.92
C THR A 53 14.75 24.52 3.32
N ASP A 54 13.86 24.29 4.29
CA ASP A 54 13.53 22.93 4.72
C ASP A 54 12.87 22.13 3.59
N GLN A 55 13.34 20.91 3.37
CA GLN A 55 12.84 20.05 2.30
C GLN A 55 11.37 19.73 2.47
N SER A 56 10.93 19.45 3.71
CA SER A 56 9.55 19.10 3.99
C SER A 56 8.61 20.26 3.69
N LEU A 57 9.03 21.48 4.06
CA LEU A 57 8.30 22.68 3.70
C LEU A 57 8.20 22.83 2.18
N LEU A 58 9.32 22.71 1.46
CA LEU A 58 9.34 22.90 0.01
C LEU A 58 8.47 21.88 -0.70
N VAL A 59 8.60 20.59 -0.33
CA VAL A 59 7.87 19.51 -0.97
C VAL A 59 6.37 19.60 -0.70
N SER A 60 5.96 19.97 0.53
CA SER A 60 4.54 20.13 0.88
C SER A 60 3.83 21.22 0.06
N ARG A 61 4.56 22.19 -0.48
CA ARG A 61 3.96 23.29 -1.27
C ARG A 61 3.34 22.83 -2.59
N GLY A 62 3.69 21.64 -3.11
CA GLY A 62 2.98 21.06 -4.23
C GLY A 62 1.50 20.84 -3.92
N GLU A 63 1.23 20.14 -2.84
CA GLU A 63 -0.12 19.87 -2.36
C GLU A 63 -0.82 21.16 -1.87
N TYR A 64 -0.08 22.05 -1.19
CA TYR A 64 -0.62 23.32 -0.73
C TYR A 64 -1.19 24.16 -1.89
N PHE A 65 -0.41 24.43 -2.94
CA PHE A 65 -0.89 25.25 -4.06
C PHE A 65 -1.98 24.55 -4.86
N CYS A 66 -1.93 23.21 -4.99
CA CYS A 66 -3.02 22.46 -5.60
C CYS A 66 -4.33 22.63 -4.81
N ALA A 67 -4.28 22.51 -3.49
CA ALA A 67 -5.44 22.69 -2.63
C ALA A 67 -5.97 24.15 -2.65
N ARG A 68 -5.10 25.16 -2.79
CA ARG A 68 -5.50 26.54 -2.99
C ARG A 68 -6.34 26.72 -4.25
N LEU A 69 -5.88 26.13 -5.38
CA LEU A 69 -6.65 26.15 -6.63
C LEU A 69 -7.98 25.40 -6.49
N MET A 70 -7.95 24.22 -5.87
CA MET A 70 -9.15 23.43 -5.66
C MET A 70 -10.18 24.14 -4.77
N SER A 71 -9.72 24.79 -3.70
CA SER A 71 -10.57 25.62 -2.85
C SER A 71 -11.25 26.75 -3.64
N ALA A 72 -10.50 27.45 -4.47
CA ALA A 72 -11.05 28.50 -5.33
C ALA A 72 -12.04 27.96 -6.38
N TYR A 73 -11.77 26.75 -6.90
CA TYR A 73 -12.63 26.10 -7.89
C TYR A 73 -13.96 25.63 -7.28
N LEU A 74 -13.90 24.99 -6.11
CA LEU A 74 -15.09 24.45 -5.44
C LEU A 74 -15.86 25.51 -4.64
N GLY A 75 -15.25 26.65 -4.31
CA GLY A 75 -15.80 27.65 -3.40
C GLY A 75 -15.83 27.19 -1.94
N PHE A 76 -15.02 26.18 -1.57
CA PHE A 76 -14.89 25.67 -0.20
C PHE A 76 -13.76 26.38 0.54
N ALA A 77 -13.84 26.41 1.87
CA ALA A 77 -12.82 27.03 2.68
C ALA A 77 -11.49 26.27 2.61
N PHE A 78 -10.40 26.98 2.35
CA PHE A 78 -9.04 26.43 2.45
C PHE A 78 -8.60 26.39 3.91
N VAL A 79 -8.12 25.24 4.36
CA VAL A 79 -7.48 25.05 5.67
C VAL A 79 -6.13 24.37 5.45
N ASP A 80 -5.04 25.04 5.86
CA ASP A 80 -3.70 24.44 5.74
C ASP A 80 -3.60 23.21 6.64
N ALA A 81 -3.11 22.11 6.11
CA ALA A 81 -2.88 20.90 6.90
C ALA A 81 -1.94 21.15 8.10
N ALA A 82 -1.00 22.08 7.97
CA ALA A 82 -0.12 22.47 9.07
C ALA A 82 -0.88 23.03 10.29
N ASP A 83 -2.06 23.60 10.09
CA ASP A 83 -2.87 24.16 11.16
C ASP A 83 -3.70 23.11 11.90
N VAL A 84 -4.10 22.01 11.21
CA VAL A 84 -5.08 21.05 11.73
C VAL A 84 -4.53 19.63 11.89
N ILE A 85 -3.45 19.26 11.20
CA ILE A 85 -2.77 17.96 11.32
C ILE A 85 -1.50 18.16 12.15
N ARG A 86 -1.50 17.66 13.38
CA ARG A 86 -0.43 17.91 14.35
C ARG A 86 0.33 16.61 14.65
N PHE A 87 1.64 16.73 14.71
CA PHE A 87 2.53 15.65 15.09
C PHE A 87 3.21 15.94 16.43
N SER A 88 3.48 14.91 17.23
CA SER A 88 4.40 14.99 18.35
C SER A 88 5.86 14.94 17.85
N PHE A 89 6.81 15.37 18.66
CA PHE A 89 8.23 15.44 18.26
C PHE A 89 8.87 14.08 17.94
N ASP A 90 8.23 12.97 18.32
CA ASP A 90 8.64 11.60 17.93
C ASP A 90 8.14 11.20 16.54
N GLY A 91 7.46 12.11 15.80
CA GLY A 91 6.93 11.89 14.47
C GLY A 91 5.57 11.16 14.43
N ARG A 92 4.95 10.91 15.57
CA ARG A 92 3.61 10.32 15.63
C ARG A 92 2.54 11.39 15.48
N LEU A 93 1.46 11.02 14.79
CA LEU A 93 0.29 11.90 14.68
C LEU A 93 -0.37 12.08 16.06
N ASP A 94 -0.57 13.33 16.48
CA ASP A 94 -1.37 13.68 17.64
C ASP A 94 -2.85 13.61 17.28
N LEU A 95 -3.45 12.46 17.54
CA LEU A 95 -4.82 12.15 17.14
C LEU A 95 -5.85 13.06 17.84
N GLU A 96 -5.64 13.34 19.12
CA GLU A 96 -6.59 14.13 19.92
C GLU A 96 -6.59 15.59 19.47
N THR A 97 -5.42 16.19 19.38
CA THR A 97 -5.28 17.59 18.94
C THR A 97 -5.75 17.76 17.51
N SER A 98 -5.34 16.88 16.60
CA SER A 98 -5.76 16.95 15.19
C SER A 98 -7.26 16.78 15.03
N ALA A 99 -7.87 15.81 15.71
CA ALA A 99 -9.32 15.60 15.65
C ALA A 99 -10.11 16.82 16.13
N ARG A 100 -9.65 17.46 17.22
CA ARG A 100 -10.27 18.69 17.72
C ARG A 100 -10.17 19.83 16.71
N LEU A 101 -8.97 20.09 16.19
CA LEU A 101 -8.74 21.19 15.26
C LEU A 101 -9.49 21.02 13.94
N VAL A 102 -9.54 19.80 13.41
CA VAL A 102 -10.29 19.47 12.18
C VAL A 102 -11.79 19.70 12.41
N ARG A 103 -12.36 19.26 13.52
CA ARG A 103 -13.77 19.49 13.85
C ARG A 103 -14.08 20.97 14.01
N GLU A 104 -13.27 21.72 14.74
CA GLU A 104 -13.43 23.17 14.91
C GLU A 104 -13.43 23.92 13.56
N ALA A 105 -12.52 23.53 12.65
CA ALA A 105 -12.47 24.07 11.30
C ALA A 105 -13.73 23.70 10.50
N PHE A 106 -14.17 22.45 10.56
CA PHE A 106 -15.36 21.98 9.87
C PHE A 106 -16.65 22.64 10.38
N ASP A 107 -16.81 22.75 11.69
CA ASP A 107 -17.96 23.43 12.34
C ASP A 107 -18.04 24.90 11.95
N SER A 108 -16.87 25.55 11.71
CA SER A 108 -16.80 26.96 11.33
C SER A 108 -17.15 27.21 9.87
N HIS A 109 -16.86 26.27 8.98
CA HIS A 109 -16.90 26.50 7.51
C HIS A 109 -17.84 25.53 6.76
N GLY A 110 -18.20 24.39 7.32
CA GLY A 110 -19.05 23.37 6.72
C GLY A 110 -18.35 22.51 5.66
N SER A 111 -17.72 23.14 4.67
CA SER A 111 -16.99 22.43 3.61
C SER A 111 -15.56 22.94 3.50
N LEU A 112 -14.60 22.00 3.51
CA LEU A 112 -13.17 22.31 3.57
C LEU A 112 -12.41 21.71 2.39
N VAL A 113 -11.34 22.37 2.00
CA VAL A 113 -10.23 21.79 1.23
C VAL A 113 -8.99 21.82 2.10
N VAL A 114 -8.49 20.63 2.44
CA VAL A 114 -7.29 20.45 3.24
C VAL A 114 -6.25 19.75 2.36
N PRO A 115 -5.05 20.33 2.18
CA PRO A 115 -3.98 19.63 1.45
C PRO A 115 -3.57 18.36 2.21
N GLY A 116 -3.33 17.28 1.48
CA GLY A 116 -2.87 16.02 2.06
C GLY A 116 -1.36 15.97 2.23
N PHE A 117 -0.84 14.83 2.72
CA PHE A 117 0.57 14.45 2.72
C PHE A 117 1.41 15.07 3.85
N TYR A 118 1.02 16.13 4.52
CA TYR A 118 1.81 16.80 5.55
C TYR A 118 0.96 17.32 6.73
N GLY A 119 1.64 17.69 7.78
CA GLY A 119 1.15 18.45 8.92
C GLY A 119 2.29 19.18 9.59
N ALA A 120 2.18 19.55 10.86
CA ALA A 120 3.22 20.29 11.56
C ALA A 120 3.52 19.73 12.95
N TYR A 121 4.80 19.86 13.35
CA TYR A 121 5.26 19.70 14.72
C TYR A 121 4.77 20.85 15.64
N PRO A 122 4.88 20.72 16.98
CA PRO A 122 4.48 21.79 17.90
C PRO A 122 5.21 23.11 17.70
N ASN A 123 6.44 23.09 17.18
CA ASN A 123 7.23 24.27 16.84
C ASN A 123 6.86 24.90 15.49
N GLY A 124 5.92 24.31 14.75
CA GLY A 124 5.48 24.78 13.44
C GLY A 124 6.26 24.22 12.25
N ASP A 125 7.32 23.46 12.46
CA ASP A 125 8.05 22.82 11.37
C ASP A 125 7.18 21.77 10.67
N ILE A 126 7.28 21.71 9.34
CA ILE A 126 6.49 20.79 8.53
C ILE A 126 7.02 19.35 8.69
N HIS A 127 6.11 18.43 8.91
CA HIS A 127 6.35 16.99 8.87
C HIS A 127 5.55 16.34 7.76
N LEU A 128 6.21 15.46 6.99
CA LEU A 128 5.60 14.72 5.89
C LEU A 128 5.18 13.33 6.37
N PHE A 129 4.00 12.89 5.95
CA PHE A 129 3.68 11.47 6.02
C PHE A 129 4.60 10.66 5.10
N SER A 130 4.75 9.39 5.39
CA SER A 130 5.45 8.43 4.54
C SER A 130 4.71 8.24 3.19
N ARG A 131 4.96 7.16 2.48
CA ARG A 131 4.24 6.81 1.25
C ARG A 131 2.73 6.80 1.47
N GLY A 132 1.96 7.23 0.46
CA GLY A 132 0.50 7.28 0.54
C GLY A 132 -0.02 8.39 1.47
N GLY A 133 0.79 9.40 1.76
CA GLY A 133 0.47 10.43 2.74
C GLY A 133 -0.83 11.18 2.49
N SER A 134 -1.22 11.40 1.23
CA SER A 134 -2.50 12.02 0.88
C SER A 134 -3.67 11.11 1.23
N ASP A 135 -3.55 9.80 0.94
CA ASP A 135 -4.57 8.79 1.31
C ASP A 135 -4.70 8.67 2.83
N ILE A 136 -3.56 8.67 3.54
CA ILE A 136 -3.52 8.65 5.01
C ILE A 136 -4.20 9.90 5.58
N THR A 137 -3.92 11.09 5.02
CA THR A 137 -4.56 12.33 5.46
C THR A 137 -6.07 12.26 5.25
N GLY A 138 -6.55 11.83 4.07
CA GLY A 138 -7.98 11.66 3.77
C GLY A 138 -8.66 10.70 4.74
N SER A 139 -8.03 9.58 5.03
CA SER A 139 -8.51 8.57 5.98
C SER A 139 -8.65 9.13 7.41
N TYR A 140 -7.65 9.88 7.90
CA TYR A 140 -7.75 10.54 9.21
C TYR A 140 -8.82 11.64 9.24
N LEU A 141 -8.94 12.44 8.17
CA LEU A 141 -10.02 13.43 8.08
C LEU A 141 -11.39 12.77 8.14
N ALA A 142 -11.59 11.67 7.41
CA ALA A 142 -12.82 10.89 7.47
C ALA A 142 -13.11 10.37 8.90
N ARG A 143 -12.09 9.84 9.58
CA ARG A 143 -12.19 9.41 10.98
C ARG A 143 -12.54 10.56 11.92
N PHE A 144 -11.84 11.69 11.82
CA PHE A 144 -12.00 12.84 12.72
C PHE A 144 -13.39 13.48 12.60
N LEU A 145 -13.95 13.48 11.38
CA LEU A 145 -15.27 14.01 11.08
C LEU A 145 -16.40 12.96 11.21
N ASN A 146 -16.04 11.70 11.53
CA ASN A 146 -16.99 10.59 11.55
C ASN A 146 -17.79 10.53 10.23
N ALA A 147 -17.08 10.56 9.09
CA ALA A 147 -17.67 10.60 7.77
C ALA A 147 -18.52 9.34 7.51
N GLU A 148 -19.55 9.47 6.70
CA GLU A 148 -20.37 8.35 6.24
C GLU A 148 -19.58 7.42 5.31
N ILE A 149 -18.72 8.02 4.45
CA ILE A 149 -17.87 7.31 3.50
C ILE A 149 -16.59 8.10 3.25
N TYR A 150 -15.49 7.40 2.97
CA TYR A 150 -14.25 7.97 2.45
C TYR A 150 -14.11 7.60 0.96
N GLU A 151 -14.33 8.54 0.05
CA GLU A 151 -14.06 8.33 -1.37
C GLU A 151 -12.61 8.64 -1.69
N ASN A 152 -11.89 7.65 -2.22
CA ASN A 152 -10.53 7.79 -2.74
C ASN A 152 -10.56 7.84 -4.26
N TRP A 153 -10.37 9.05 -4.82
CA TRP A 153 -10.37 9.30 -6.25
C TRP A 153 -8.95 9.15 -6.82
N THR A 154 -8.78 8.18 -7.72
CA THR A 154 -7.49 7.81 -8.31
C THR A 154 -7.63 7.68 -9.84
N ASP A 155 -6.64 7.08 -10.52
CA ASP A 155 -6.61 6.86 -11.97
C ASP A 155 -7.06 5.45 -12.39
N VAL A 156 -7.53 4.63 -11.44
CA VAL A 156 -8.04 3.27 -11.69
C VAL A 156 -9.48 3.12 -11.21
N SER A 157 -10.27 2.29 -11.91
CA SER A 157 -11.71 2.11 -11.67
C SER A 157 -11.99 1.05 -10.60
N GLY A 158 -11.35 1.18 -9.43
CA GLY A 158 -11.47 0.22 -8.34
C GLY A 158 -10.47 -0.94 -8.44
N ILE A 159 -10.81 -2.07 -7.81
CA ILE A 159 -9.98 -3.27 -7.71
C ILE A 159 -10.56 -4.34 -8.61
N TYR A 160 -9.69 -5.04 -9.34
CA TYR A 160 -10.08 -6.17 -10.17
C TYR A 160 -9.76 -7.49 -9.49
N SER A 161 -10.53 -8.52 -9.84
CA SER A 161 -10.36 -9.88 -9.30
C SER A 161 -9.07 -10.58 -9.74
N ALA A 162 -8.35 -10.01 -10.70
CA ALA A 162 -6.98 -10.34 -11.08
C ALA A 162 -6.33 -9.15 -11.78
N ASP A 163 -5.00 -9.14 -11.92
CA ASP A 163 -4.27 -8.08 -12.64
C ASP A 163 -4.72 -8.04 -14.12
N PRO A 164 -5.26 -6.89 -14.61
CA PRO A 164 -5.73 -6.76 -16.01
C PRO A 164 -4.64 -6.97 -17.07
N ARG A 165 -3.38 -6.91 -16.67
CA ARG A 165 -2.23 -7.18 -17.56
C ARG A 165 -1.98 -8.67 -17.72
N LEU A 166 -2.46 -9.51 -16.79
CA LEU A 166 -2.16 -10.94 -16.70
C LEU A 166 -3.40 -11.82 -16.94
N ALA A 167 -4.57 -11.34 -16.60
CA ALA A 167 -5.84 -12.01 -16.85
C ALA A 167 -6.64 -11.31 -17.95
N LYS A 168 -7.37 -12.07 -18.74
CA LYS A 168 -8.18 -11.52 -19.83
C LYS A 168 -9.52 -11.02 -19.30
N ASN A 169 -9.76 -9.71 -19.37
CA ASN A 169 -11.00 -9.07 -18.93
C ASN A 169 -11.40 -9.46 -17.48
N PRO A 170 -10.54 -9.18 -16.48
CA PRO A 170 -10.88 -9.52 -15.11
C PRO A 170 -12.09 -8.71 -14.64
N LYS A 171 -12.95 -9.37 -13.86
CA LYS A 171 -14.15 -8.74 -13.30
C LYS A 171 -13.75 -7.67 -12.28
N PRO A 172 -14.40 -6.50 -12.27
CA PRO A 172 -14.26 -5.56 -11.17
C PRO A 172 -14.85 -6.18 -9.89
N ILE A 173 -14.21 -5.89 -8.77
CA ILE A 173 -14.71 -6.25 -7.43
C ILE A 173 -15.59 -5.09 -6.96
N GLU A 174 -16.89 -5.31 -6.87
CA GLU A 174 -17.82 -4.26 -6.41
C GLU A 174 -17.66 -3.99 -4.91
N ARG A 175 -17.53 -5.04 -4.11
CA ARG A 175 -17.41 -4.96 -2.64
C ARG A 175 -16.35 -5.94 -2.13
N ILE A 176 -15.51 -5.46 -1.21
CA ILE A 176 -14.43 -6.24 -0.60
C ILE A 176 -14.32 -5.90 0.89
N THR A 177 -13.85 -6.83 1.72
CA THR A 177 -13.55 -6.52 3.13
C THR A 177 -12.16 -5.90 3.25
N TYR A 178 -11.89 -5.23 4.39
CA TYR A 178 -10.56 -4.69 4.68
C TYR A 178 -9.51 -5.79 4.73
N GLU A 179 -9.87 -6.95 5.29
CA GLU A 179 -8.98 -8.10 5.41
C GLU A 179 -8.62 -8.67 4.03
N GLU A 180 -9.59 -8.88 3.15
CA GLU A 180 -9.35 -9.34 1.77
C GLU A 180 -8.49 -8.35 0.98
N LEU A 181 -8.76 -7.04 1.14
CA LEU A 181 -7.96 -6.01 0.49
C LEU A 181 -6.50 -6.06 0.94
N ARG A 182 -6.24 -6.22 2.24
CA ARG A 182 -4.87 -6.33 2.77
C ARG A 182 -4.13 -7.53 2.18
N GLU A 183 -4.78 -8.68 2.10
CA GLU A 183 -4.20 -9.89 1.49
C GLU A 183 -3.85 -9.67 0.01
N LEU A 184 -4.76 -9.08 -0.77
CA LEU A 184 -4.51 -8.78 -2.18
C LEU A 184 -3.41 -7.71 -2.36
N SER A 185 -3.43 -6.65 -1.55
CA SER A 185 -2.46 -5.55 -1.63
C SER A 185 -1.05 -6.03 -1.27
N TYR A 186 -0.92 -6.87 -0.25
CA TYR A 186 0.35 -7.47 0.16
C TYR A 186 0.99 -8.29 -0.97
N MET A 187 0.17 -8.96 -1.75
CA MET A 187 0.58 -9.75 -2.92
C MET A 187 0.66 -8.95 -4.22
N GLY A 188 0.57 -7.61 -4.17
CA GLY A 188 0.87 -6.73 -5.29
C GLY A 188 -0.31 -6.04 -5.97
N ALA A 189 -1.55 -6.27 -5.52
CA ALA A 189 -2.71 -5.51 -5.99
C ALA A 189 -2.79 -4.13 -5.29
N ASN A 190 -1.73 -3.32 -5.44
CA ASN A 190 -1.58 -2.04 -4.75
C ASN A 190 -2.45 -0.96 -5.40
N VAL A 191 -3.66 -0.76 -4.91
CA VAL A 191 -4.54 0.36 -5.28
C VAL A 191 -4.57 1.41 -4.18
N LEU A 192 -4.50 1.00 -2.91
CA LEU A 192 -4.50 1.87 -1.74
C LEU A 192 -3.36 1.48 -0.79
N HIS A 193 -2.72 2.48 -0.18
CA HIS A 193 -1.66 2.21 0.79
C HIS A 193 -2.23 1.61 2.08
N GLU A 194 -1.60 0.57 2.62
CA GLU A 194 -2.09 -0.14 3.82
C GLU A 194 -2.33 0.79 5.01
N ASP A 195 -1.41 1.73 5.27
CA ASP A 195 -1.51 2.68 6.38
C ASP A 195 -2.73 3.61 6.28
N SER A 196 -3.31 3.78 5.08
CA SER A 196 -4.52 4.59 4.90
C SER A 196 -5.81 3.85 5.24
N ILE A 197 -5.76 2.54 5.39
CA ILE A 197 -6.92 1.71 5.72
C ILE A 197 -7.22 1.75 7.22
N LEU A 198 -6.19 1.64 8.06
CA LEU A 198 -6.33 1.49 9.51
C LEU A 198 -7.18 2.56 10.18
N PRO A 199 -7.02 3.87 9.90
CA PRO A 199 -7.82 4.90 10.59
C PRO A 199 -9.32 4.75 10.40
N VAL A 200 -9.78 4.37 9.22
CA VAL A 200 -11.21 4.21 8.89
C VAL A 200 -11.74 2.83 9.23
N GLN A 201 -10.92 1.78 9.15
CA GLN A 201 -11.28 0.42 9.53
C GLN A 201 -11.70 0.35 11.01
N ASP A 202 -10.93 0.97 11.91
CA ASP A 202 -11.23 1.02 13.33
C ASP A 202 -12.63 1.62 13.63
N CYS A 203 -13.01 2.61 12.82
CA CYS A 203 -14.29 3.30 12.96
C CYS A 203 -15.42 2.67 12.11
N GLY A 204 -15.11 1.69 11.26
CA GLY A 204 -16.09 1.07 10.37
C GLY A 204 -16.57 1.97 9.24
N ILE A 205 -15.79 3.00 8.88
CA ILE A 205 -16.11 3.93 7.79
C ILE A 205 -15.75 3.25 6.46
N ALA A 206 -16.70 3.08 5.56
CA ALA A 206 -16.46 2.50 4.25
C ALA A 206 -15.49 3.37 3.41
N ILE A 207 -14.61 2.71 2.61
CA ILE A 207 -13.80 3.38 1.60
C ILE A 207 -14.39 3.04 0.23
N ASN A 208 -14.54 4.04 -0.65
CA ASN A 208 -14.89 3.80 -2.05
C ASN A 208 -13.76 4.28 -2.96
N ILE A 209 -13.15 3.36 -3.70
CA ILE A 209 -12.10 3.67 -4.68
C ILE A 209 -12.77 4.00 -6.00
N ARG A 210 -12.58 5.23 -6.49
CA ARG A 210 -13.22 5.75 -7.68
C ARG A 210 -12.21 6.29 -8.71
N ASN A 211 -12.58 6.26 -9.97
CA ASN A 211 -11.72 6.74 -11.05
C ASN A 211 -12.08 8.18 -11.45
N THR A 212 -11.11 9.09 -11.33
CA THR A 212 -11.26 10.48 -11.77
C THR A 212 -11.54 10.64 -13.27
N ASN A 213 -11.11 9.67 -14.08
CA ASN A 213 -11.32 9.67 -15.53
C ASN A 213 -12.64 8.99 -15.94
N GLU A 214 -13.28 8.25 -15.04
CA GLU A 214 -14.55 7.54 -15.22
C GLU A 214 -15.48 7.80 -14.03
N PRO A 215 -15.96 9.02 -13.82
CA PRO A 215 -16.68 9.42 -12.61
C PRO A 215 -18.04 8.70 -12.44
N ASP A 216 -18.61 8.18 -13.52
CA ASP A 216 -19.86 7.41 -13.50
C ASP A 216 -19.66 5.94 -13.10
N ASN A 217 -18.40 5.48 -12.99
CA ASN A 217 -18.08 4.14 -12.53
C ASN A 217 -18.17 4.08 -11.00
N ASP A 218 -18.92 3.12 -10.47
CA ASP A 218 -19.13 2.98 -9.01
C ASP A 218 -17.87 2.58 -8.24
N GLY A 219 -16.87 2.03 -8.93
CA GLY A 219 -15.59 1.63 -8.34
C GLY A 219 -15.70 0.41 -7.43
N THR A 220 -14.88 0.37 -6.37
CA THR A 220 -14.86 -0.70 -5.37
C THR A 220 -15.13 -0.15 -3.98
N VAL A 221 -16.12 -0.70 -3.29
CA VAL A 221 -16.43 -0.34 -1.90
C VAL A 221 -15.77 -1.32 -0.94
N ILE A 222 -14.94 -0.80 -0.04
CA ILE A 222 -14.23 -1.54 1.00
C ILE A 222 -14.98 -1.32 2.32
N THR A 223 -15.38 -2.41 2.96
CA THR A 223 -16.21 -2.37 4.17
C THR A 223 -15.74 -3.43 5.18
N ARG A 224 -16.28 -3.38 6.39
CA ARG A 224 -16.07 -4.45 7.38
C ARG A 224 -16.80 -5.74 7.00
N ASP A 225 -17.96 -5.62 6.37
CA ASP A 225 -18.79 -6.74 5.91
C ASP A 225 -19.24 -6.44 4.47
N ALA A 226 -18.75 -7.23 3.52
CA ALA A 226 -19.07 -7.10 2.10
C ALA A 226 -20.22 -8.02 1.65
N GLY A 227 -20.90 -8.71 2.58
CA GLY A 227 -22.04 -9.58 2.31
C GLY A 227 -21.66 -10.91 1.63
N GLU A 228 -22.67 -11.60 1.10
CA GLU A 228 -22.47 -12.82 0.33
C GLU A 228 -21.87 -12.54 -1.04
N GLY A 229 -21.15 -13.52 -1.59
CA GLY A 229 -20.51 -13.42 -2.91
C GLY A 229 -19.91 -14.76 -3.35
N THR A 230 -19.11 -14.73 -4.41
CA THR A 230 -18.33 -15.88 -4.86
C THR A 230 -17.35 -16.33 -3.78
N PRO A 231 -16.94 -17.61 -3.76
CA PRO A 231 -15.96 -18.11 -2.79
C PRO A 231 -14.64 -17.33 -2.84
N VAL A 232 -14.14 -17.09 -4.05
CA VAL A 232 -12.90 -16.34 -4.30
C VAL A 232 -13.27 -14.92 -4.70
N THR A 233 -12.66 -13.95 -4.06
CA THR A 233 -12.82 -12.52 -4.34
C THR A 233 -11.80 -12.06 -5.35
N GLY A 234 -10.56 -12.54 -5.23
CA GLY A 234 -9.50 -12.14 -6.15
C GLY A 234 -8.25 -13.00 -6.08
N ILE A 235 -7.38 -12.78 -7.06
CA ILE A 235 -6.09 -13.42 -7.23
C ILE A 235 -5.04 -12.33 -7.39
N ALA A 236 -4.01 -12.38 -6.57
CA ALA A 236 -2.84 -11.52 -6.69
C ALA A 236 -1.56 -12.34 -6.63
N GLY A 237 -0.48 -11.84 -7.21
CA GLY A 237 0.78 -12.54 -7.16
C GLY A 237 1.98 -11.60 -7.24
N LYS A 238 3.06 -12.00 -6.59
CA LYS A 238 4.30 -11.23 -6.51
C LYS A 238 5.50 -12.13 -6.76
N LYS A 239 6.42 -11.63 -7.58
CA LYS A 239 7.74 -12.25 -7.83
C LYS A 239 8.78 -11.70 -6.87
N GLY A 240 9.97 -12.28 -6.91
CA GLY A 240 11.13 -11.76 -6.16
C GLY A 240 11.21 -12.27 -4.74
N PHE A 241 10.75 -13.50 -4.51
CA PHE A 241 10.99 -14.20 -3.24
C PHE A 241 12.16 -15.16 -3.34
N ILE A 242 12.82 -15.34 -2.22
CA ILE A 242 13.90 -16.32 -2.02
C ILE A 242 13.51 -17.22 -0.84
N SER A 243 13.72 -18.51 -1.00
CA SER A 243 13.48 -19.52 0.04
C SER A 243 14.78 -20.09 0.54
N PHE A 244 15.05 -19.97 1.84
CA PHE A 244 16.12 -20.67 2.54
C PHE A 244 15.55 -21.98 3.07
N VAL A 245 15.91 -23.10 2.44
CA VAL A 245 15.49 -24.44 2.85
C VAL A 245 16.53 -25.01 3.79
N ILE A 246 16.17 -25.13 5.06
CA ILE A 246 17.06 -25.48 6.17
C ILE A 246 16.74 -26.91 6.60
N HIS A 247 17.71 -27.80 6.42
CA HIS A 247 17.62 -29.21 6.76
C HIS A 247 18.38 -29.50 8.05
N LYS A 248 17.72 -30.12 9.02
CA LYS A 248 18.36 -30.57 10.26
C LYS A 248 17.71 -31.85 10.76
N LYS A 249 18.51 -32.91 10.90
CA LYS A 249 18.02 -34.18 11.48
C LYS A 249 17.53 -33.96 12.91
N HIS A 250 16.40 -34.59 13.24
CA HIS A 250 15.75 -34.48 14.55
C HIS A 250 15.37 -33.05 14.97
N MET A 251 15.14 -32.15 14.01
CA MET A 251 14.77 -30.76 14.22
C MET A 251 13.51 -30.63 15.11
N SER A 252 12.51 -31.48 14.86
CA SER A 252 11.24 -31.48 15.60
C SER A 252 11.40 -31.76 17.10
N GLY A 253 12.49 -32.42 17.51
CA GLY A 253 12.83 -32.67 18.90
C GLY A 253 13.64 -31.54 19.57
N GLU A 254 14.12 -30.56 18.80
CA GLU A 254 14.95 -29.49 19.33
C GLU A 254 14.10 -28.28 19.73
N ILE A 255 13.93 -28.10 21.06
CA ILE A 255 13.16 -26.98 21.60
C ILE A 255 13.77 -25.63 21.16
N GLY A 256 12.96 -24.77 20.59
CA GLY A 256 13.36 -23.40 20.19
C GLY A 256 14.21 -23.32 18.93
N PHE A 257 14.34 -24.38 18.12
CA PHE A 257 15.10 -24.32 16.87
C PHE A 257 14.57 -23.24 15.94
N LEU A 258 13.25 -23.18 15.72
CA LEU A 258 12.62 -22.15 14.88
C LEU A 258 12.96 -20.72 15.38
N ARG A 259 12.90 -20.48 16.69
CA ARG A 259 13.28 -19.18 17.27
C ARG A 259 14.74 -18.83 16.94
N LYS A 260 15.66 -19.79 17.05
CA LYS A 260 17.08 -19.55 16.73
C LYS A 260 17.27 -19.19 15.25
N VAL A 261 16.57 -19.87 14.35
CA VAL A 261 16.59 -19.55 12.91
C VAL A 261 16.07 -18.14 12.68
N LEU A 262 14.92 -17.78 13.24
CA LEU A 262 14.33 -16.45 13.08
C LEU A 262 15.23 -15.35 13.66
N THR A 263 15.93 -15.61 14.76
CA THR A 263 16.90 -14.67 15.34
C THR A 263 18.04 -14.33 14.36
N VAL A 264 18.45 -15.27 13.50
CA VAL A 264 19.44 -14.97 12.46
C VAL A 264 18.87 -13.95 11.46
N PHE A 265 17.66 -14.15 10.94
CA PHE A 265 17.05 -13.21 10.01
C PHE A 265 16.79 -11.84 10.66
N GLU A 266 16.35 -11.81 11.91
CA GLU A 266 16.20 -10.60 12.72
C GLU A 266 17.52 -9.82 12.82
N GLY A 267 18.65 -10.52 13.06
CA GLY A 267 19.99 -9.93 13.15
C GLY A 267 20.43 -9.22 11.87
N TYR A 268 19.91 -9.62 10.71
CA TYR A 268 20.13 -8.96 9.43
C TYR A 268 19.04 -7.94 9.03
N GLY A 269 18.04 -7.73 9.90
CA GLY A 269 16.93 -6.81 9.64
C GLY A 269 16.01 -7.28 8.50
N ILE A 270 15.90 -8.61 8.29
CA ILE A 270 15.11 -9.20 7.21
C ILE A 270 13.75 -9.63 7.74
N ASN A 271 12.68 -9.11 7.11
CA ASN A 271 11.33 -9.55 7.40
C ASN A 271 11.06 -10.94 6.80
N VAL A 272 10.42 -11.81 7.58
CA VAL A 272 10.08 -13.17 7.17
C VAL A 272 8.61 -13.22 6.75
N GLU A 273 8.38 -13.66 5.51
CA GLU A 273 7.05 -13.70 4.89
C GLU A 273 6.29 -14.98 5.27
N HIS A 274 6.91 -16.14 5.03
CA HIS A 274 6.31 -17.45 5.30
C HIS A 274 7.33 -18.45 5.83
N ILE A 275 6.85 -19.41 6.65
CA ILE A 275 7.70 -20.44 7.25
C ILE A 275 7.02 -21.81 7.14
N PRO A 276 6.95 -22.42 5.95
CA PRO A 276 6.53 -23.82 5.83
C PRO A 276 7.45 -24.74 6.60
N THR A 277 6.89 -25.60 7.45
CA THR A 277 7.65 -26.48 8.34
C THR A 277 7.32 -27.95 8.10
N GLY A 278 8.36 -28.80 8.06
CA GLY A 278 8.28 -30.25 8.09
C GLY A 278 8.95 -30.81 9.33
N MET A 279 9.20 -32.13 9.38
CA MET A 279 9.84 -32.77 10.56
C MET A 279 11.32 -32.43 10.69
N ASP A 280 12.07 -32.49 9.61
CA ASP A 280 13.52 -32.26 9.54
C ASP A 280 13.90 -31.17 8.55
N VAL A 281 12.93 -30.36 8.12
CA VAL A 281 13.11 -29.28 7.17
C VAL A 281 12.19 -28.11 7.48
N ILE A 282 12.71 -26.90 7.37
CA ILE A 282 11.90 -25.68 7.34
C ILE A 282 12.34 -24.82 6.16
N SER A 283 11.41 -24.10 5.62
CA SER A 283 11.71 -23.05 4.61
C SER A 283 11.43 -21.68 5.23
N VAL A 284 12.38 -20.77 5.12
CA VAL A 284 12.18 -19.36 5.46
C VAL A 284 12.10 -18.59 4.16
N ILE A 285 10.93 -18.05 3.85
CA ILE A 285 10.66 -17.29 2.63
C ILE A 285 10.70 -15.81 2.95
N VAL A 286 11.50 -15.07 2.20
CA VAL A 286 11.73 -13.63 2.37
C VAL A 286 11.76 -12.94 1.01
N LEU A 287 11.62 -11.61 0.98
CA LEU A 287 11.85 -10.84 -0.23
C LEU A 287 13.35 -10.86 -0.60
N GLU A 288 13.65 -11.19 -1.85
CA GLU A 288 15.04 -11.28 -2.33
C GLU A 288 15.79 -9.96 -2.18
N GLU A 289 15.12 -8.83 -2.42
CA GLU A 289 15.73 -7.50 -2.29
C GLU A 289 16.28 -7.21 -0.88
N GLN A 290 15.64 -7.73 0.17
CA GLN A 290 16.10 -7.59 1.55
C GLN A 290 17.28 -8.52 1.85
N ALA A 291 17.24 -9.74 1.32
CA ALA A 291 18.21 -10.79 1.63
C ALA A 291 19.45 -10.77 0.72
N ALA A 292 19.38 -10.19 -0.49
CA ALA A 292 20.38 -10.36 -1.56
C ALA A 292 21.84 -10.12 -1.12
N ARG A 293 22.06 -9.14 -0.24
CA ARG A 293 23.43 -8.79 0.26
C ARG A 293 23.91 -9.71 1.38
N HIS A 294 23.00 -10.47 2.02
CA HIS A 294 23.27 -11.22 3.24
C HIS A 294 23.17 -12.74 3.06
N VAL A 295 22.78 -13.24 1.87
CA VAL A 295 22.52 -14.67 1.62
C VAL A 295 23.65 -15.58 2.12
N HIS A 296 24.88 -15.30 1.75
CA HIS A 296 26.02 -16.14 2.15
C HIS A 296 26.33 -16.06 3.65
N ALA A 297 26.16 -14.89 4.26
CA ALA A 297 26.35 -14.71 5.69
C ALA A 297 25.28 -15.47 6.50
N ILE A 298 24.02 -15.39 6.09
CA ILE A 298 22.91 -16.13 6.70
C ILE A 298 23.14 -17.64 6.61
N ILE A 299 23.53 -18.15 5.43
CA ILE A 299 23.85 -19.57 5.26
C ILE A 299 24.95 -20.00 6.22
N SER A 300 26.09 -19.30 6.21
CA SER A 300 27.24 -19.60 7.06
C SER A 300 26.89 -19.56 8.54
N GLU A 301 26.10 -18.59 8.98
CA GLU A 301 25.69 -18.46 10.37
C GLU A 301 24.77 -19.61 10.78
N ILE A 302 23.75 -19.96 9.99
CA ILE A 302 22.85 -21.07 10.29
C ILE A 302 23.63 -22.40 10.34
N GLU A 303 24.51 -22.65 9.36
CA GLU A 303 25.28 -23.89 9.31
C GLU A 303 26.27 -24.02 10.47
N SER A 304 26.98 -22.94 10.79
CA SER A 304 28.00 -22.97 11.87
C SER A 304 27.39 -22.96 13.26
N THR A 305 26.31 -22.21 13.49
CA THR A 305 25.75 -22.03 14.85
C THR A 305 24.67 -23.05 15.20
N LEU A 306 23.88 -23.46 14.19
CA LEU A 306 22.72 -24.34 14.39
C LEU A 306 22.96 -25.76 13.91
N GLY A 307 24.09 -26.04 13.23
CA GLY A 307 24.43 -27.37 12.72
C GLY A 307 23.42 -27.92 11.72
N ALA A 308 22.83 -27.04 10.91
CA ALA A 308 21.88 -27.36 9.87
C ALA A 308 22.54 -27.20 8.50
N GLN A 309 21.96 -27.80 7.45
CA GLN A 309 22.36 -27.56 6.07
C GLN A 309 21.35 -26.61 5.40
N VAL A 310 21.85 -25.66 4.62
CA VAL A 310 21.00 -24.66 3.97
C VAL A 310 21.13 -24.73 2.44
N THR A 311 20.01 -24.86 1.77
CA THR A 311 19.92 -24.65 0.30
C THR A 311 19.02 -23.47 0.01
N VAL A 312 19.27 -22.79 -1.11
CA VAL A 312 18.55 -21.54 -1.45
C VAL A 312 17.89 -21.67 -2.82
N ASP A 313 16.60 -21.43 -2.88
CA ASP A 313 15.83 -21.27 -4.11
C ASP A 313 15.53 -19.79 -4.33
N ARG A 314 16.08 -19.20 -5.40
CA ARG A 314 15.95 -17.76 -5.74
C ARG A 314 14.88 -17.48 -6.81
N ASN A 315 14.25 -18.50 -7.32
CA ASN A 315 13.27 -18.37 -8.41
C ASN A 315 11.86 -18.64 -7.91
N LEU A 316 11.44 -17.93 -6.85
CA LEU A 316 10.14 -18.14 -6.23
C LEU A 316 9.19 -16.97 -6.49
N SER A 317 7.98 -17.31 -6.92
CA SER A 317 6.83 -16.42 -6.98
C SER A 317 5.74 -16.94 -6.08
N LEU A 318 5.09 -16.06 -5.34
CA LEU A 318 3.92 -16.38 -4.53
C LEU A 318 2.66 -15.85 -5.20
N ILE A 319 1.60 -16.66 -5.18
CA ILE A 319 0.27 -16.30 -5.68
C ILE A 319 -0.71 -16.55 -4.56
N ALA A 320 -1.49 -15.52 -4.21
CA ALA A 320 -2.57 -15.60 -3.25
C ALA A 320 -3.92 -15.69 -3.96
N ILE A 321 -4.72 -16.63 -3.56
CA ILE A 321 -6.13 -16.76 -3.87
C ILE A 321 -6.87 -16.33 -2.62
N VAL A 322 -7.63 -15.24 -2.70
CA VAL A 322 -8.23 -14.57 -1.54
C VAL A 322 -9.75 -14.58 -1.66
N GLY A 323 -10.44 -14.87 -0.56
CA GLY A 323 -11.88 -14.79 -0.52
C GLY A 323 -12.48 -15.23 0.81
N ARG A 324 -13.26 -14.35 1.44
CA ARG A 324 -13.94 -14.59 2.73
C ARG A 324 -14.93 -15.76 2.70
N ASN A 325 -15.48 -16.07 1.53
CA ASN A 325 -16.45 -17.13 1.38
C ASN A 325 -15.81 -18.49 1.06
N MET A 326 -14.48 -18.63 1.19
CA MET A 326 -13.77 -19.92 1.09
C MET A 326 -13.85 -20.71 2.39
N ALA A 327 -13.91 -20.02 3.53
CA ALA A 327 -13.89 -20.64 4.85
C ALA A 327 -15.00 -21.70 5.02
N GLY A 328 -14.60 -22.89 5.45
CA GLY A 328 -15.53 -24.02 5.65
C GLY A 328 -16.15 -24.58 4.37
N ARG A 329 -15.74 -24.16 3.18
CA ARG A 329 -16.31 -24.59 1.90
C ARG A 329 -15.49 -25.71 1.27
N TYR A 330 -16.15 -26.85 1.02
CA TYR A 330 -15.48 -28.02 0.45
C TYR A 330 -15.10 -27.81 -1.02
N GLY A 331 -13.94 -28.33 -1.41
CA GLY A 331 -13.52 -28.42 -2.80
C GLY A 331 -12.76 -27.22 -3.35
N ILE A 332 -12.65 -26.12 -2.63
CA ILE A 332 -11.92 -24.91 -3.09
C ILE A 332 -10.45 -25.26 -3.38
N SER A 333 -9.73 -25.84 -2.41
CA SER A 333 -8.33 -26.24 -2.59
C SER A 333 -8.15 -27.24 -3.72
N ALA A 334 -9.09 -28.20 -3.87
CA ALA A 334 -9.05 -29.17 -4.97
C ALA A 334 -9.15 -28.48 -6.34
N SER A 335 -10.03 -27.47 -6.48
CA SER A 335 -10.16 -26.69 -7.71
C SER A 335 -8.90 -25.89 -7.99
N VAL A 336 -8.38 -25.15 -6.98
CA VAL A 336 -7.16 -24.35 -7.11
C VAL A 336 -5.97 -25.23 -7.55
N PHE A 337 -5.67 -26.30 -6.81
CA PHE A 337 -4.52 -27.16 -7.12
C PHE A 337 -4.72 -27.97 -8.40
N GLY A 338 -5.96 -28.34 -8.73
CA GLY A 338 -6.30 -28.99 -9.99
C GLY A 338 -5.97 -28.12 -11.20
N ILE A 339 -6.21 -26.81 -11.13
CA ILE A 339 -5.86 -25.87 -12.21
C ILE A 339 -4.35 -25.84 -12.43
N PHE A 340 -3.53 -25.77 -11.38
CA PHE A 340 -2.06 -25.83 -11.50
C PHE A 340 -1.61 -27.13 -12.17
N GLY A 341 -2.13 -28.28 -11.72
CA GLY A 341 -1.79 -29.59 -12.26
C GLY A 341 -2.17 -29.77 -13.74
N GLN A 342 -3.39 -29.35 -14.12
CA GLN A 342 -3.87 -29.40 -15.51
C GLN A 342 -3.04 -28.53 -16.46
N ASN A 343 -2.45 -27.45 -15.94
CA ASN A 343 -1.60 -26.55 -16.71
C ASN A 343 -0.10 -26.86 -16.60
N GLY A 344 0.28 -27.99 -15.98
CA GLY A 344 1.67 -28.43 -15.86
C GLY A 344 2.53 -27.45 -15.05
N ILE A 345 1.95 -26.80 -14.03
CA ILE A 345 2.66 -25.88 -13.14
C ILE A 345 2.92 -26.60 -11.82
N ASN A 346 4.20 -26.76 -11.48
CA ASN A 346 4.59 -27.38 -10.22
C ASN A 346 4.41 -26.43 -9.05
N ILE A 347 3.84 -26.93 -7.95
CA ILE A 347 3.66 -26.21 -6.69
C ILE A 347 4.83 -26.56 -5.75
N LYS A 348 5.59 -25.56 -5.32
CA LYS A 348 6.71 -25.69 -4.39
C LYS A 348 6.33 -25.43 -2.94
N VAL A 349 5.36 -24.52 -2.73
CA VAL A 349 4.93 -24.06 -1.40
C VAL A 349 3.41 -23.97 -1.37
N ILE A 350 2.82 -24.38 -0.26
CA ILE A 350 1.41 -24.17 0.04
C ILE A 350 1.33 -23.62 1.45
N VAL A 351 0.66 -22.47 1.59
CA VAL A 351 0.34 -21.87 2.88
C VAL A 351 -1.14 -21.52 2.86
N GLN A 352 -1.86 -21.83 3.92
CA GLN A 352 -3.23 -21.41 4.15
C GLN A 352 -3.32 -20.87 5.57
N SER A 353 -3.92 -19.70 5.73
CA SER A 353 -4.16 -19.11 7.05
C SER A 353 -5.25 -19.87 7.81
N PRO A 354 -5.23 -19.87 9.16
CA PRO A 354 -6.22 -20.60 9.96
C PRO A 354 -7.65 -20.10 9.81
N ASP A 355 -7.85 -18.86 9.37
CA ASP A 355 -9.15 -18.26 9.05
C ASP A 355 -9.65 -18.60 7.65
N GLU A 356 -8.86 -19.35 6.88
CA GLU A 356 -9.15 -19.79 5.50
C GLU A 356 -9.45 -18.64 4.53
N LEU A 357 -9.02 -17.41 4.86
CA LEU A 357 -9.22 -16.21 4.05
C LEU A 357 -8.41 -16.26 2.75
N ASN A 358 -7.25 -16.93 2.78
CA ASN A 358 -6.35 -17.05 1.64
C ASN A 358 -5.79 -18.46 1.47
N ILE A 359 -5.41 -18.78 0.23
CA ILE A 359 -4.54 -19.89 -0.14
C ILE A 359 -3.36 -19.29 -0.89
N ILE A 360 -2.15 -19.43 -0.34
CA ILE A 360 -0.92 -18.94 -0.96
C ILE A 360 -0.16 -20.10 -1.56
N VAL A 361 0.18 -19.99 -2.83
CA VAL A 361 0.88 -21.00 -3.60
C VAL A 361 2.20 -20.44 -4.12
N GLY A 362 3.31 -21.09 -3.77
CA GLY A 362 4.63 -20.79 -4.30
C GLY A 362 4.96 -21.64 -5.53
N ILE A 363 5.39 -21.00 -6.59
CA ILE A 363 5.76 -21.62 -7.87
C ILE A 363 7.07 -21.04 -8.42
N ASP A 364 7.62 -21.64 -9.49
CA ASP A 364 8.71 -21.02 -10.22
C ASP A 364 8.28 -19.71 -10.86
N ALA A 365 9.08 -18.65 -10.68
CA ALA A 365 8.75 -17.29 -11.11
C ALA A 365 8.54 -17.16 -12.63
N GLU A 366 9.10 -18.06 -13.44
CA GLU A 366 8.86 -18.10 -14.89
C GLU A 366 7.41 -18.44 -15.25
N HIS A 367 6.69 -19.12 -14.37
CA HIS A 367 5.30 -19.50 -14.58
C HIS A 367 4.29 -18.51 -14.03
N HIS A 368 4.73 -17.43 -13.39
CA HIS A 368 3.90 -16.48 -12.67
C HIS A 368 2.71 -15.95 -13.48
N GLU A 369 2.98 -15.36 -14.65
CA GLU A 369 1.93 -14.73 -15.47
C GLU A 369 0.94 -15.76 -15.99
N ARG A 370 1.46 -16.90 -16.48
CA ARG A 370 0.63 -18.02 -16.94
C ARG A 370 -0.25 -18.58 -15.82
N ALA A 371 0.30 -18.69 -14.62
CA ALA A 371 -0.44 -19.22 -13.46
C ALA A 371 -1.61 -18.30 -13.07
N ILE A 372 -1.42 -17.00 -13.02
CA ILE A 372 -2.50 -16.05 -12.73
C ILE A 372 -3.60 -16.13 -13.78
N GLY A 373 -3.24 -16.15 -15.08
CA GLY A 373 -4.21 -16.28 -16.16
C GLY A 373 -5.00 -17.60 -16.09
N CYS A 374 -4.31 -18.73 -15.93
CA CYS A 374 -4.97 -20.05 -15.81
C CYS A 374 -5.85 -20.15 -14.56
N LEU A 375 -5.42 -19.61 -13.42
CA LEU A 375 -6.22 -19.57 -12.21
C LEU A 375 -7.49 -18.75 -12.41
N TYR A 376 -7.36 -17.56 -12.99
CA TYR A 376 -8.51 -16.70 -13.26
C TYR A 376 -9.54 -17.42 -14.15
N ASP A 377 -9.11 -17.92 -15.31
CA ASP A 377 -9.99 -18.62 -16.27
C ASP A 377 -10.62 -19.87 -15.65
N GLY A 378 -9.82 -20.67 -14.93
CA GLY A 378 -10.27 -21.90 -14.29
C GLY A 378 -11.28 -21.68 -13.17
N LEU A 379 -11.04 -20.68 -12.30
CA LEU A 379 -11.95 -20.35 -11.21
C LEU A 379 -13.26 -19.73 -11.72
N CYS A 380 -13.19 -18.87 -12.75
CA CYS A 380 -14.38 -18.34 -13.42
C CYS A 380 -15.21 -19.49 -14.04
N THR A 381 -14.56 -20.45 -14.72
CA THR A 381 -15.24 -21.59 -15.32
C THR A 381 -15.90 -22.49 -14.27
N ALA A 382 -15.29 -22.60 -13.10
CA ALA A 382 -15.83 -23.37 -11.96
C ALA A 382 -16.93 -22.60 -11.19
N GLY A 383 -17.21 -21.34 -11.51
CA GLY A 383 -18.16 -20.50 -10.79
C GLY A 383 -17.71 -20.15 -9.37
N LEU A 384 -16.40 -20.11 -9.14
CA LEU A 384 -15.78 -19.81 -7.85
C LEU A 384 -15.30 -18.36 -7.72
N LEU A 385 -15.15 -17.66 -8.86
CA LEU A 385 -14.73 -16.27 -8.97
C LEU A 385 -15.72 -15.42 -9.76
#